data_1c19cba6c473cba6dc6ecce01b23802d
#
_entry.id   1c19cba6c473cba6dc6ecce01b23802d
#
_cell.length_a   1.000
_cell.length_b   1.000
_cell.length_c   1.000
_cell.angle_alpha   90.00
_cell.angle_beta   90.00
_cell.angle_gamma   90.00
#
_symmetry.space_group_name_H-M   'P 1'
#
loop_
_entity.id
_entity.type
_entity.pdbx_description
1 polymer ?
#
loop_
_entity_poly.entity_id
_entity_poly.type
_entity_poly.pdbx_seq_one_letter_code
_entity_poly.pdbx_strand_id
1 'polypeptide(L)'
;MPETPREMTVEEIHELVEQFGDCARRAKEAGFDAVEVHGAHGYLIGAFASPFSNKRSDEYGGTIRNRARFAMEIIENIKEKCGKDYPVLYRMSAVEYVPGGLEIEESKILARLVEEAGADYIHCSQGVYASTHVIIPPSVVPRVAYVENAAEIKKVVDIPVIAVGRINDVEIAESVLQADKADLVTMARASLADPDMPKKVLEGREDEVIRCIGCLQGCSGENGKENCVRYLVNPLTGMEDE
;
A
#
# COMPACT_ATOMS: atom_id res chain seq x y z
N MET A 1 21.44 18.19 -0.28
CA MET A 1 20.39 19.03 0.34
C MET A 1 19.07 18.49 -0.16
N PRO A 2 18.00 18.41 0.63
CA PRO A 2 16.70 18.02 0.11
C PRO A 2 16.24 19.08 -0.91
N GLU A 3 15.89 18.63 -2.10
CA GLU A 3 15.33 19.52 -3.12
C GLU A 3 13.87 19.80 -2.76
N THR A 4 13.47 21.08 -2.89
CA THR A 4 12.05 21.43 -2.76
C THR A 4 11.34 20.99 -4.03
N PRO A 5 10.32 20.12 -3.97
CA PRO A 5 9.61 19.70 -5.16
C PRO A 5 8.88 20.88 -5.80
N ARG A 6 8.90 20.92 -7.12
CA ARG A 6 8.11 21.87 -7.93
C ARG A 6 6.65 21.41 -7.97
N GLU A 7 5.73 22.36 -7.93
CA GLU A 7 4.33 22.08 -8.21
C GLU A 7 4.14 21.67 -9.67
N MET A 8 3.35 20.65 -9.91
CA MET A 8 2.99 20.19 -11.26
C MET A 8 1.91 21.09 -11.86
N THR A 9 1.96 21.33 -13.18
CA THR A 9 0.84 21.95 -13.91
C THR A 9 -0.30 20.93 -14.08
N VAL A 10 -1.50 21.42 -14.42
CA VAL A 10 -2.66 20.54 -14.71
C VAL A 10 -2.39 19.67 -15.93
N GLU A 11 -1.71 20.23 -16.95
CA GLU A 11 -1.31 19.48 -18.14
C GLU A 11 -0.37 18.32 -17.81
N GLU A 12 0.62 18.55 -16.93
CA GLU A 12 1.51 17.47 -16.45
C GLU A 12 0.78 16.39 -15.67
N ILE A 13 -0.27 16.76 -14.91
CA ILE A 13 -1.11 15.80 -14.21
C ILE A 13 -1.85 14.92 -15.22
N HIS A 14 -2.48 15.51 -16.23
CA HIS A 14 -3.18 14.76 -17.28
C HIS A 14 -2.22 13.85 -18.07
N GLU A 15 -1.01 14.30 -18.40
CA GLU A 15 0.00 13.48 -19.04
C GLU A 15 0.38 12.26 -18.17
N LEU A 16 0.50 12.44 -16.85
CA LEU A 16 0.76 11.33 -15.94
C LEU A 16 -0.41 10.35 -15.83
N VAL A 17 -1.65 10.84 -15.79
CA VAL A 17 -2.83 9.97 -15.83
C VAL A 17 -2.77 9.03 -17.04
N GLU A 18 -2.49 9.58 -18.23
CA GLU A 18 -2.31 8.80 -19.45
C GLU A 18 -1.17 7.77 -19.35
N GLN A 19 -0.03 8.17 -18.77
CA GLN A 19 1.12 7.29 -18.58
C GLN A 19 0.83 6.13 -17.60
N PHE A 20 0.07 6.37 -16.52
CA PHE A 20 -0.36 5.32 -15.59
C PHE A 20 -1.25 4.29 -16.29
N GLY A 21 -2.23 4.74 -17.09
CA GLY A 21 -3.07 3.84 -17.88
C GLY A 21 -2.27 3.05 -18.91
N ASP A 22 -1.30 3.66 -19.59
CA ASP A 22 -0.41 2.96 -20.52
C ASP A 22 0.50 1.95 -19.83
N CYS A 23 0.96 2.25 -18.60
CA CYS A 23 1.70 1.29 -17.79
C CYS A 23 0.85 0.07 -17.45
N ALA A 24 -0.40 0.29 -17.01
CA ALA A 24 -1.34 -0.80 -16.70
C ALA A 24 -1.67 -1.64 -17.94
N ARG A 25 -1.87 -1.00 -19.10
CA ARG A 25 -2.09 -1.72 -20.37
C ARG A 25 -0.90 -2.62 -20.71
N ARG A 26 0.33 -2.11 -20.60
CA ARG A 26 1.55 -2.92 -20.82
C ARG A 26 1.67 -4.06 -19.83
N ALA A 27 1.32 -3.85 -18.56
CA ALA A 27 1.30 -4.90 -17.55
C ALA A 27 0.31 -6.01 -17.95
N LYS A 28 -0.92 -5.64 -18.34
CA LYS A 28 -1.94 -6.58 -18.82
C LYS A 28 -1.45 -7.36 -20.04
N GLU A 29 -0.86 -6.69 -21.03
CA GLU A 29 -0.30 -7.32 -22.24
C GLU A 29 0.85 -8.28 -21.93
N ALA A 30 1.62 -8.01 -20.87
CA ALA A 30 2.68 -8.89 -20.36
C ALA A 30 2.15 -10.08 -19.54
N GLY A 31 0.83 -10.18 -19.33
CA GLY A 31 0.18 -11.30 -18.64
C GLY A 31 -0.01 -11.12 -17.13
N PHE A 32 0.13 -9.90 -16.59
CA PHE A 32 -0.24 -9.63 -15.20
C PHE A 32 -1.77 -9.62 -15.04
N ASP A 33 -2.26 -10.27 -13.98
CA ASP A 33 -3.70 -10.41 -13.70
C ASP A 33 -4.33 -9.14 -13.10
N ALA A 34 -3.52 -8.27 -12.50
CA ALA A 34 -3.97 -7.04 -11.84
C ALA A 34 -2.85 -6.00 -11.75
N VAL A 35 -3.21 -4.76 -11.41
CA VAL A 35 -2.27 -3.70 -11.03
C VAL A 35 -2.66 -3.04 -9.72
N GLU A 36 -1.66 -2.57 -8.95
CA GLU A 36 -1.90 -1.79 -7.73
C GLU A 36 -1.43 -0.35 -7.93
N VAL A 37 -2.35 0.61 -7.81
CA VAL A 37 -2.07 2.05 -7.83
C VAL A 37 -1.57 2.45 -6.45
N HIS A 38 -0.33 2.95 -6.37
CA HIS A 38 0.30 3.28 -5.09
C HIS A 38 -0.02 4.69 -4.62
N GLY A 39 -1.10 4.84 -3.87
CA GLY A 39 -1.57 6.10 -3.26
C GLY A 39 -1.20 6.27 -1.78
N ALA A 40 -0.13 5.63 -1.31
CA ALA A 40 0.26 5.62 0.10
C ALA A 40 1.66 6.21 0.35
N HIS A 41 2.04 6.34 1.62
CA HIS A 41 3.38 6.58 2.16
C HIS A 41 4.02 7.92 1.75
N GLY A 42 3.21 8.91 1.30
CA GLY A 42 3.70 10.22 0.87
C GLY A 42 4.34 10.22 -0.52
N TYR A 43 4.20 9.13 -1.31
CA TYR A 43 4.55 9.16 -2.73
C TYR A 43 3.53 9.98 -3.52
N LEU A 44 3.79 10.21 -4.81
CA LEU A 44 3.13 11.23 -5.62
C LEU A 44 1.60 11.23 -5.46
N ILE A 45 0.92 10.10 -5.68
CA ILE A 45 -0.54 10.03 -5.61
C ILE A 45 -1.03 10.27 -4.16
N GLY A 46 -0.36 9.68 -3.17
CA GLY A 46 -0.64 9.92 -1.75
C GLY A 46 -0.40 11.37 -1.35
N ALA A 47 0.63 12.01 -1.91
CA ALA A 47 0.92 13.42 -1.66
C ALA A 47 -0.19 14.36 -2.18
N PHE A 48 -0.88 14.00 -3.26
CA PHE A 48 -2.08 14.72 -3.71
C PHE A 48 -3.25 14.55 -2.74
N ALA A 49 -3.47 13.34 -2.22
CA ALA A 49 -4.58 13.06 -1.30
C ALA A 49 -4.39 13.71 0.08
N SER A 50 -3.16 13.87 0.54
CA SER A 50 -2.81 14.34 1.88
C SER A 50 -2.93 15.87 2.04
N PRO A 51 -3.64 16.37 3.07
CA PRO A 51 -3.65 17.80 3.36
C PRO A 51 -2.31 18.29 3.94
N PHE A 52 -1.46 17.38 4.42
CA PHE A 52 -0.10 17.70 4.88
C PHE A 52 0.81 18.16 3.73
N SER A 53 0.75 17.50 2.58
CA SER A 53 1.60 17.78 1.41
C SER A 53 0.90 18.64 0.34
N ASN A 54 -0.39 18.41 0.10
CA ASN A 54 -1.15 19.12 -0.93
C ASN A 54 -1.62 20.51 -0.45
N LYS A 55 -1.00 21.55 -0.98
CA LYS A 55 -1.34 22.96 -0.72
C LYS A 55 -1.93 23.66 -1.94
N ARG A 56 -2.33 22.91 -2.97
CA ARG A 56 -2.93 23.45 -4.20
C ARG A 56 -4.26 24.14 -3.93
N SER A 57 -4.58 25.12 -4.75
CA SER A 57 -5.84 25.86 -4.69
C SER A 57 -6.73 25.68 -5.94
N ASP A 58 -6.30 24.83 -6.88
CA ASP A 58 -7.04 24.44 -8.07
C ASP A 58 -7.94 23.21 -7.83
N GLU A 59 -8.43 22.59 -8.91
CA GLU A 59 -9.30 21.41 -8.87
C GLU A 59 -8.66 20.14 -8.30
N TYR A 60 -7.35 20.13 -8.05
CA TYR A 60 -6.61 19.03 -7.40
C TYR A 60 -6.27 19.34 -5.94
N GLY A 61 -6.77 20.44 -5.36
CA GLY A 61 -6.47 20.87 -4.01
C GLY A 61 -7.70 21.24 -3.18
N GLY A 62 -7.49 21.55 -1.89
CA GLY A 62 -8.53 21.96 -0.97
C GLY A 62 -9.37 20.80 -0.42
N THR A 63 -10.57 20.55 -0.95
CA THR A 63 -11.47 19.49 -0.43
C THR A 63 -10.91 18.09 -0.67
N ILE A 64 -11.31 17.12 0.16
CA ILE A 64 -10.87 15.73 -0.02
C ILE A 64 -11.23 15.17 -1.41
N ARG A 65 -12.38 15.55 -1.98
CA ARG A 65 -12.75 15.15 -3.35
C ARG A 65 -11.79 15.69 -4.39
N ASN A 66 -11.37 16.93 -4.28
CA ASN A 66 -10.38 17.53 -5.17
C ASN A 66 -9.00 16.87 -5.00
N ARG A 67 -8.57 16.62 -3.75
CA ARG A 67 -7.32 15.95 -3.47
C ARG A 67 -7.31 14.48 -3.94
N ALA A 68 -8.46 13.82 -3.99
CA ALA A 68 -8.62 12.46 -4.51
C ALA A 68 -8.67 12.42 -6.05
N ARG A 69 -8.93 13.53 -6.74
CA ARG A 69 -9.14 13.61 -8.19
C ARG A 69 -8.06 12.90 -8.99
N PHE A 70 -6.80 13.15 -8.70
CA PHE A 70 -5.68 12.53 -9.42
C PHE A 70 -5.72 10.99 -9.31
N ALA A 71 -5.99 10.44 -8.12
CA ALA A 71 -6.15 9.00 -7.94
C ALA A 71 -7.34 8.44 -8.71
N MET A 72 -8.48 9.15 -8.69
CA MET A 72 -9.70 8.74 -9.40
C MET A 72 -9.46 8.69 -10.91
N GLU A 73 -8.90 9.75 -11.48
CA GLU A 73 -8.60 9.84 -12.92
C GLU A 73 -7.62 8.75 -13.38
N ILE A 74 -6.62 8.40 -12.57
CA ILE A 74 -5.71 7.26 -12.85
C ILE A 74 -6.49 5.95 -12.91
N ILE A 75 -7.36 5.68 -11.93
CA ILE A 75 -8.15 4.44 -11.87
C ILE A 75 -9.09 4.37 -13.07
N GLU A 76 -9.82 5.44 -13.37
CA GLU A 76 -10.73 5.54 -14.51
C GLU A 76 -9.99 5.31 -15.84
N ASN A 77 -8.83 5.91 -16.04
CA ASN A 77 -8.02 5.75 -17.25
C ASN A 77 -7.48 4.31 -17.39
N ILE A 78 -7.09 3.67 -16.28
CA ILE A 78 -6.70 2.26 -16.29
C ILE A 78 -7.90 1.39 -16.72
N LYS A 79 -9.09 1.63 -16.16
CA LYS A 79 -10.31 0.88 -16.52
C LYS A 79 -10.71 1.11 -17.98
N GLU A 80 -10.52 2.31 -18.50
CA GLU A 80 -10.76 2.61 -19.92
C GLU A 80 -9.81 1.81 -20.83
N LYS A 81 -8.48 1.83 -20.54
CA LYS A 81 -7.46 1.19 -21.36
C LYS A 81 -7.38 -0.33 -21.21
N CYS A 82 -7.65 -0.83 -20.01
CA CYS A 82 -7.53 -2.26 -19.71
C CYS A 82 -8.85 -3.01 -19.73
N GLY A 83 -9.99 -2.30 -19.75
CA GLY A 83 -11.32 -2.85 -19.63
C GLY A 83 -11.79 -2.93 -18.18
N LYS A 84 -13.13 -2.90 -18.01
CA LYS A 84 -13.76 -2.81 -16.68
C LYS A 84 -13.48 -4.01 -15.78
N ASP A 85 -13.27 -5.19 -16.38
CA ASP A 85 -13.03 -6.44 -15.65
C ASP A 85 -11.56 -6.63 -15.24
N TYR A 86 -10.64 -5.76 -15.68
CA TYR A 86 -9.24 -5.84 -15.27
C TYR A 86 -9.09 -5.31 -13.84
N PRO A 87 -8.62 -6.13 -12.86
CA PRO A 87 -8.60 -5.72 -11.47
C PRO A 87 -7.60 -4.59 -11.20
N VAL A 88 -8.07 -3.56 -10.51
CA VAL A 88 -7.26 -2.41 -10.06
C VAL A 88 -7.34 -2.31 -8.55
N LEU A 89 -6.22 -2.48 -7.88
CA LEU A 89 -6.08 -2.28 -6.45
C LEU A 89 -5.64 -0.83 -6.18
N TYR A 90 -6.15 -0.24 -5.12
CA TYR A 90 -5.67 1.07 -4.64
C TYR A 90 -5.03 0.94 -3.26
N ARG A 91 -3.73 1.21 -3.16
CA ARG A 91 -3.04 1.22 -1.88
C ARG A 91 -3.05 2.61 -1.29
N MET A 92 -3.51 2.76 -0.05
CA MET A 92 -3.63 4.03 0.65
C MET A 92 -2.98 4.00 2.03
N SER A 93 -2.55 5.17 2.53
CA SER A 93 -2.27 5.36 3.94
C SER A 93 -3.56 5.81 4.63
N ALA A 94 -4.18 4.93 5.41
CA ALA A 94 -5.44 5.24 6.10
C ALA A 94 -5.27 6.31 7.18
N VAL A 95 -4.11 6.35 7.83
CA VAL A 95 -3.70 7.42 8.75
C VAL A 95 -2.23 7.74 8.52
N GLU A 96 -1.87 9.00 8.40
CA GLU A 96 -0.49 9.41 8.14
C GLU A 96 0.36 9.56 9.40
N TYR A 97 -0.27 9.69 10.57
CA TYR A 97 0.40 9.87 11.86
C TYR A 97 1.37 11.06 11.87
N VAL A 98 0.99 12.16 11.22
CA VAL A 98 1.68 13.45 11.24
C VAL A 98 0.67 14.57 11.49
N PRO A 99 1.01 15.64 12.20
CA PRO A 99 0.10 16.76 12.40
C PRO A 99 -0.35 17.37 11.08
N GLY A 100 -1.66 17.46 10.87
CA GLY A 100 -2.25 17.97 9.63
C GLY A 100 -2.17 16.99 8.46
N GLY A 101 -1.85 15.73 8.71
CA GLY A 101 -1.93 14.65 7.73
C GLY A 101 -3.34 14.09 7.56
N LEU A 102 -3.44 13.08 6.70
CA LEU A 102 -4.68 12.36 6.46
C LEU A 102 -5.07 11.54 7.70
N GLU A 103 -6.29 11.71 8.16
CA GLU A 103 -6.88 11.00 9.29
C GLU A 103 -7.99 10.05 8.81
N ILE A 104 -8.39 9.10 9.66
CA ILE A 104 -9.28 8.01 9.28
C ILE A 104 -10.61 8.48 8.68
N GLU A 105 -11.19 9.58 9.14
CA GLU A 105 -12.47 10.08 8.64
C GLU A 105 -12.37 10.62 7.20
N GLU A 106 -11.28 11.31 6.84
CA GLU A 106 -11.04 11.71 5.45
C GLU A 106 -10.68 10.50 4.59
N SER A 107 -9.95 9.52 5.14
CA SER A 107 -9.59 8.29 4.46
C SER A 107 -10.79 7.43 4.11
N LYS A 108 -11.83 7.40 4.93
CA LYS A 108 -13.12 6.77 4.60
C LYS A 108 -13.78 7.42 3.38
N ILE A 109 -13.68 8.74 3.26
CA ILE A 109 -14.19 9.45 2.07
C ILE A 109 -13.33 9.13 0.85
N LEU A 110 -12.00 9.16 0.99
CA LEU A 110 -11.07 8.79 -0.09
C LEU A 110 -11.34 7.36 -0.59
N ALA A 111 -11.54 6.40 0.33
CA ALA A 111 -11.83 5.01 0.00
C ALA A 111 -13.08 4.87 -0.88
N ARG A 112 -14.18 5.56 -0.52
CA ARG A 112 -15.40 5.59 -1.34
C ARG A 112 -15.18 6.23 -2.71
N LEU A 113 -14.40 7.31 -2.78
CA LEU A 113 -14.12 8.00 -4.04
C LEU A 113 -13.32 7.14 -5.01
N VAL A 114 -12.34 6.38 -4.53
CA VAL A 114 -11.56 5.48 -5.38
C VAL A 114 -12.36 4.23 -5.78
N GLU A 115 -13.28 3.75 -4.91
CA GLU A 115 -14.26 2.73 -5.27
C GLU A 115 -15.23 3.23 -6.35
N GLU A 116 -15.80 4.45 -6.22
CA GLU A 116 -16.62 5.10 -7.25
C GLU A 116 -15.89 5.21 -8.59
N ALA A 117 -14.57 5.44 -8.58
CA ALA A 117 -13.72 5.51 -9.77
C ALA A 117 -13.43 4.12 -10.40
N GLY A 118 -13.79 3.03 -9.72
CA GLY A 118 -13.67 1.67 -10.22
C GLY A 118 -12.52 0.85 -9.64
N ALA A 119 -11.96 1.23 -8.50
CA ALA A 119 -11.06 0.32 -7.77
C ALA A 119 -11.83 -0.94 -7.34
N ASP A 120 -11.18 -2.11 -7.45
CA ASP A 120 -11.77 -3.40 -7.08
C ASP A 120 -11.36 -3.86 -5.68
N TYR A 121 -10.26 -3.31 -5.15
CA TYR A 121 -9.72 -3.63 -3.80
C TYR A 121 -9.08 -2.41 -3.18
N ILE A 122 -9.15 -2.30 -1.87
CA ILE A 122 -8.37 -1.32 -1.10
C ILE A 122 -7.30 -2.02 -0.28
N HIS A 123 -6.02 -1.67 -0.51
CA HIS A 123 -4.90 -2.11 0.31
C HIS A 123 -4.60 -1.05 1.37
N CYS A 124 -5.06 -1.30 2.58
CA CYS A 124 -5.02 -0.36 3.68
C CYS A 124 -3.66 -0.39 4.40
N SER A 125 -2.81 0.59 4.10
CA SER A 125 -1.53 0.84 4.79
C SER A 125 -1.64 2.08 5.67
N GLN A 126 -0.49 2.60 6.16
CA GLN A 126 -0.42 3.76 7.02
C GLN A 126 0.94 4.47 6.93
N GLY A 127 0.96 5.71 7.43
CA GLY A 127 2.18 6.52 7.57
C GLY A 127 2.67 7.17 6.28
N VAL A 128 3.58 8.09 6.46
CA VAL A 128 4.36 8.77 5.42
C VAL A 128 5.83 8.83 5.85
N TYR A 129 6.75 9.30 5.01
CA TYR A 129 8.18 9.35 5.35
C TYR A 129 8.46 10.09 6.67
N ALA A 130 7.69 11.12 7.03
CA ALA A 130 7.80 11.82 8.30
C ALA A 130 7.39 10.95 9.51
N SER A 131 6.67 9.85 9.27
CA SER A 131 6.27 8.82 10.24
C SER A 131 6.74 7.42 9.86
N THR A 132 7.98 7.30 9.36
CA THR A 132 8.54 6.04 8.79
C THR A 132 8.43 4.84 9.73
N HIS A 133 8.53 5.04 11.05
CA HIS A 133 8.37 3.98 12.05
C HIS A 133 6.98 3.33 12.05
N VAL A 134 5.99 3.97 11.43
CA VAL A 134 4.63 3.45 11.23
C VAL A 134 4.55 2.66 9.92
N ILE A 135 5.22 3.15 8.85
CA ILE A 135 5.24 2.45 7.54
C ILE A 135 5.89 1.07 7.68
N ILE A 136 7.05 1.02 8.36
CA ILE A 136 7.83 -0.20 8.57
C ILE A 136 7.98 -0.42 10.07
N PRO A 137 6.93 -0.89 10.77
CA PRO A 137 6.94 -0.99 12.22
C PRO A 137 7.98 -2.00 12.72
N PRO A 138 8.87 -1.58 13.65
CA PRO A 138 9.85 -2.45 14.29
C PRO A 138 9.22 -3.40 15.31
N SER A 139 10.04 -4.27 15.92
CA SER A 139 9.58 -5.28 16.89
C SER A 139 8.91 -4.70 18.14
N VAL A 140 9.24 -3.47 18.53
CA VAL A 140 8.62 -2.77 19.68
C VAL A 140 7.18 -2.34 19.42
N VAL A 141 6.76 -2.22 18.16
CA VAL A 141 5.35 -1.96 17.81
C VAL A 141 4.58 -3.27 17.91
N PRO A 142 3.41 -3.33 18.55
CA PRO A 142 2.60 -4.54 18.61
C PRO A 142 2.30 -5.15 17.23
N ARG A 143 2.11 -6.47 17.17
CA ARG A 143 1.58 -7.12 15.96
C ARG A 143 0.16 -6.59 15.70
N VAL A 144 -0.23 -6.56 14.44
CA VAL A 144 -1.56 -6.08 13.96
C VAL A 144 -1.94 -4.68 14.43
N ALA A 145 -0.96 -3.85 14.81
CA ALA A 145 -1.19 -2.53 15.42
C ALA A 145 -2.11 -1.59 14.59
N TYR A 146 -2.19 -1.81 13.29
CA TYR A 146 -2.91 -0.93 12.36
C TYR A 146 -4.09 -1.58 11.66
N VAL A 147 -4.45 -2.80 12.04
CA VAL A 147 -5.56 -3.55 11.43
C VAL A 147 -6.91 -2.86 11.69
N GLU A 148 -7.04 -2.15 12.81
CA GLU A 148 -8.26 -1.37 13.08
C GLU A 148 -8.51 -0.28 12.02
N ASN A 149 -7.46 0.29 11.42
CA ASN A 149 -7.64 1.24 10.31
C ASN A 149 -8.28 0.55 9.08
N ALA A 150 -7.86 -0.69 8.77
CA ALA A 150 -8.48 -1.47 7.70
C ALA A 150 -9.93 -1.81 8.03
N ALA A 151 -10.23 -2.18 9.27
CA ALA A 151 -11.59 -2.45 9.73
C ALA A 151 -12.50 -1.22 9.63
N GLU A 152 -11.98 -0.01 9.89
CA GLU A 152 -12.74 1.23 9.71
C GLU A 152 -13.00 1.55 8.24
N ILE A 153 -12.05 1.29 7.34
CA ILE A 153 -12.23 1.45 5.90
C ILE A 153 -13.26 0.43 5.39
N LYS A 154 -13.17 -0.83 5.82
CA LYS A 154 -14.10 -1.91 5.42
C LYS A 154 -15.58 -1.60 5.74
N LYS A 155 -15.85 -0.81 6.77
CA LYS A 155 -17.22 -0.41 7.13
C LYS A 155 -17.90 0.52 6.12
N VAL A 156 -17.13 1.11 5.20
CA VAL A 156 -17.63 2.21 4.34
C VAL A 156 -17.49 1.93 2.85
N VAL A 157 -16.92 0.80 2.46
CA VAL A 157 -16.78 0.35 1.06
C VAL A 157 -17.43 -1.01 0.90
N ASP A 158 -17.84 -1.34 -0.33
CA ASP A 158 -18.42 -2.64 -0.70
C ASP A 158 -17.38 -3.59 -1.33
N ILE A 159 -16.20 -3.05 -1.69
CA ILE A 159 -15.09 -3.82 -2.25
C ILE A 159 -14.19 -4.40 -1.15
N PRO A 160 -13.49 -5.53 -1.42
CA PRO A 160 -12.62 -6.16 -0.42
C PRO A 160 -11.49 -5.26 0.06
N VAL A 161 -11.17 -5.36 1.35
CA VAL A 161 -10.10 -4.62 2.02
C VAL A 161 -8.98 -5.55 2.44
N ILE A 162 -7.75 -5.16 2.09
CA ILE A 162 -6.52 -5.87 2.41
C ILE A 162 -5.84 -5.16 3.59
N ALA A 163 -5.60 -5.87 4.69
CA ALA A 163 -4.88 -5.34 5.84
C ALA A 163 -3.39 -5.64 5.79
N VAL A 164 -2.57 -4.69 6.28
CA VAL A 164 -1.13 -4.84 6.45
C VAL A 164 -0.68 -4.23 7.78
N GLY A 165 0.40 -4.73 8.35
CA GLY A 165 1.03 -4.14 9.53
C GLY A 165 1.48 -5.15 10.57
N ARG A 166 2.73 -5.65 10.45
CA ARG A 166 3.30 -6.68 11.34
C ARG A 166 2.45 -7.93 11.48
N ILE A 167 1.78 -8.32 10.42
CA ILE A 167 1.21 -9.66 10.26
C ILE A 167 2.37 -10.53 9.78
N ASN A 168 2.93 -11.35 10.65
CA ASN A 168 4.12 -12.16 10.38
C ASN A 168 3.95 -13.62 10.85
N ASP A 169 2.71 -14.01 11.06
CA ASP A 169 2.30 -15.31 11.57
C ASP A 169 0.95 -15.66 10.95
N VAL A 170 0.79 -16.92 10.57
CA VAL A 170 -0.43 -17.41 9.90
C VAL A 170 -1.64 -17.40 10.83
N GLU A 171 -1.45 -17.79 12.09
CA GLU A 171 -2.52 -17.78 13.10
C GLU A 171 -3.03 -16.35 13.34
N ILE A 172 -2.11 -15.39 13.36
CA ILE A 172 -2.46 -13.96 13.49
C ILE A 172 -3.20 -13.48 12.24
N ALA A 173 -2.74 -13.87 11.03
CA ALA A 173 -3.42 -13.55 9.79
C ALA A 173 -4.86 -14.07 9.80
N GLU A 174 -5.04 -15.35 10.16
CA GLU A 174 -6.36 -15.99 10.27
C GLU A 174 -7.24 -15.28 11.31
N SER A 175 -6.69 -14.89 12.47
CA SER A 175 -7.45 -14.17 13.50
C SER A 175 -8.00 -12.81 13.03
N VAL A 176 -7.28 -12.13 12.15
CA VAL A 176 -7.73 -10.85 11.53
C VAL A 176 -8.93 -11.10 10.63
N LEU A 177 -8.89 -12.16 9.81
CA LEU A 177 -9.97 -12.52 8.90
C LEU A 177 -11.21 -13.02 9.66
N GLN A 178 -11.02 -13.88 10.64
CA GLN A 178 -12.12 -14.41 11.48
C GLN A 178 -12.81 -13.31 12.31
N ALA A 179 -12.06 -12.27 12.69
CA ALA A 179 -12.62 -11.10 13.37
C ALA A 179 -13.32 -10.10 12.42
N ASP A 180 -13.43 -10.44 11.14
CA ASP A 180 -14.03 -9.62 10.07
C ASP A 180 -13.40 -8.21 9.93
N LYS A 181 -12.12 -8.07 10.28
CA LYS A 181 -11.40 -6.79 10.22
C LYS A 181 -10.85 -6.46 8.83
N ALA A 182 -10.67 -7.47 8.00
CA ALA A 182 -10.25 -7.37 6.61
C ALA A 182 -10.71 -8.61 5.84
N ASP A 183 -10.68 -8.55 4.52
CA ASP A 183 -11.01 -9.68 3.63
C ASP A 183 -9.76 -10.46 3.23
N LEU A 184 -8.61 -9.75 3.17
CA LEU A 184 -7.29 -10.32 2.88
C LEU A 184 -6.23 -9.70 3.77
N VAL A 185 -5.05 -10.33 3.82
CA VAL A 185 -3.88 -9.82 4.53
C VAL A 185 -2.64 -9.82 3.64
N THR A 186 -1.74 -8.87 3.89
CA THR A 186 -0.46 -8.76 3.20
C THR A 186 0.69 -8.97 4.17
N MET A 187 1.65 -9.84 3.82
CA MET A 187 2.71 -10.32 4.69
C MET A 187 4.11 -10.18 4.04
N ALA A 188 4.51 -8.95 3.64
CA ALA A 188 5.75 -8.72 2.87
C ALA A 188 7.03 -9.22 3.58
N ARG A 189 7.29 -8.78 4.81
CA ARG A 189 8.49 -9.20 5.54
C ARG A 189 8.46 -10.67 5.98
N ALA A 190 7.29 -11.24 6.17
CA ALA A 190 7.16 -12.67 6.41
C ALA A 190 7.58 -13.47 5.17
N SER A 191 7.22 -13.02 3.97
CA SER A 191 7.64 -13.65 2.71
C SER A 191 9.15 -13.54 2.46
N LEU A 192 9.81 -12.46 2.92
CA LEU A 192 11.27 -12.37 2.89
C LEU A 192 11.94 -13.34 3.89
N ALA A 193 11.30 -13.56 5.04
CA ALA A 193 11.78 -14.51 6.03
C ALA A 193 11.64 -15.95 5.54
N ASP A 194 10.52 -16.26 4.89
CA ASP A 194 10.20 -17.59 4.37
C ASP A 194 9.35 -17.48 3.10
N PRO A 195 9.97 -17.53 1.91
CA PRO A 195 9.25 -17.46 0.64
C PRO A 195 8.30 -18.66 0.42
N ASP A 196 8.60 -19.80 1.03
CA ASP A 196 7.78 -21.02 0.96
C ASP A 196 6.64 -21.05 1.99
N MET A 197 6.48 -20.02 2.82
CA MET A 197 5.46 -19.97 3.87
C MET A 197 4.06 -20.35 3.36
N PRO A 198 3.53 -19.80 2.24
CA PRO A 198 2.20 -20.20 1.78
C PRO A 198 2.09 -21.68 1.44
N LYS A 199 3.13 -22.25 0.82
CA LYS A 199 3.19 -23.67 0.49
C LYS A 199 3.24 -24.54 1.76
N LYS A 200 4.08 -24.18 2.72
CA LYS A 200 4.17 -24.91 4.01
C LYS A 200 2.83 -24.93 4.73
N VAL A 201 2.11 -23.82 4.74
CA VAL A 201 0.76 -23.72 5.33
C VAL A 201 -0.23 -24.64 4.61
N LEU A 202 -0.26 -24.63 3.28
CA LEU A 202 -1.14 -25.49 2.49
C LEU A 202 -0.85 -26.99 2.69
N GLU A 203 0.39 -27.34 3.04
CA GLU A 203 0.84 -28.71 3.28
C GLU A 203 0.74 -29.14 4.77
N GLY A 204 0.23 -28.28 5.67
CA GLY A 204 0.12 -28.54 7.11
C GLY A 204 1.46 -28.59 7.84
N ARG A 205 2.44 -27.81 7.38
CA ARG A 205 3.82 -27.69 7.91
C ARG A 205 4.09 -26.32 8.51
N GLU A 206 3.12 -25.72 9.22
CA GLU A 206 3.21 -24.39 9.81
C GLU A 206 4.32 -24.27 10.86
N ASP A 207 4.70 -25.38 11.50
CA ASP A 207 5.81 -25.47 12.45
C ASP A 207 7.18 -25.29 11.81
N GLU A 208 7.29 -25.48 10.48
CA GLU A 208 8.51 -25.24 9.71
C GLU A 208 8.64 -23.79 9.20
N VAL A 209 7.63 -22.92 9.42
CA VAL A 209 7.65 -21.55 8.94
C VAL A 209 8.65 -20.69 9.69
N ILE A 210 9.59 -20.09 8.97
CA ILE A 210 10.55 -19.14 9.52
C ILE A 210 9.89 -17.76 9.67
N ARG A 211 9.70 -17.32 10.91
CA ARG A 211 8.98 -16.09 11.21
C ARG A 211 9.88 -14.86 11.21
N CYS A 212 9.41 -13.78 10.61
CA CYS A 212 10.03 -12.47 10.70
C CYS A 212 10.02 -11.94 12.14
N ILE A 213 11.17 -11.57 12.68
CA ILE A 213 11.32 -11.04 14.04
C ILE A 213 11.15 -9.51 14.15
N GLY A 214 10.98 -8.80 13.02
CA GLY A 214 10.76 -7.35 13.01
C GLY A 214 11.96 -6.50 13.40
N CYS A 215 13.20 -7.00 13.25
CA CYS A 215 14.43 -6.33 13.68
C CYS A 215 14.83 -5.12 12.81
N LEU A 216 14.38 -5.05 11.57
CA LEU A 216 14.71 -4.03 10.53
C LEU A 216 16.20 -3.95 10.15
N GLN A 217 17.06 -4.85 10.60
CA GLN A 217 18.50 -4.74 10.38
C GLN A 217 18.89 -4.92 8.91
N GLY A 218 18.50 -6.03 8.28
CA GLY A 218 18.85 -6.33 6.90
C GLY A 218 17.88 -5.74 5.87
N CYS A 219 16.57 -5.83 6.13
CA CYS A 219 15.55 -5.41 5.16
C CYS A 219 15.36 -3.89 5.05
N SER A 220 15.72 -3.11 6.07
CA SER A 220 15.58 -1.65 6.09
C SER A 220 16.89 -0.94 6.41
N GLY A 221 17.71 -1.47 7.31
CA GLY A 221 18.97 -0.86 7.72
C GLY A 221 20.04 -0.82 6.63
N GLU A 222 19.97 -1.73 5.65
CA GLU A 222 20.88 -1.76 4.49
C GLU A 222 20.35 -0.97 3.29
N ASN A 223 19.10 -0.50 3.33
CA ASN A 223 18.54 0.36 2.29
C ASN A 223 19.32 1.68 2.23
N GLY A 224 19.97 1.94 1.08
CA GLY A 224 20.82 3.12 0.88
C GLY A 224 22.33 2.86 0.99
N LYS A 225 22.73 1.64 1.36
CA LYS A 225 24.08 1.14 1.11
C LYS A 225 24.07 0.41 -0.25
N GLU A 226 25.20 0.39 -0.94
CA GLU A 226 25.36 -0.27 -2.26
C GLU A 226 25.20 -1.80 -2.23
N ASN A 227 24.58 -2.35 -1.19
CA ASN A 227 24.44 -3.77 -0.94
C ASN A 227 23.02 -4.26 -1.19
N CYS A 228 22.88 -5.50 -1.62
CA CYS A 228 21.60 -6.19 -1.74
C CYS A 228 20.83 -6.20 -0.42
N VAL A 229 19.50 -6.21 -0.50
CA VAL A 229 18.64 -6.46 0.67
C VAL A 229 19.03 -7.82 1.26
N ARG A 230 19.35 -7.82 2.56
CA ARG A 230 19.63 -9.05 3.31
C ARG A 230 18.55 -9.27 4.36
N TYR A 231 18.43 -10.50 4.82
CA TYR A 231 17.43 -10.81 5.83
C TYR A 231 18.03 -11.64 6.97
N LEU A 232 17.84 -11.21 8.23
CA LEU A 232 18.53 -11.80 9.37
C LEU A 232 18.20 -13.28 9.56
N VAL A 233 16.94 -13.66 9.35
CA VAL A 233 16.47 -15.04 9.55
C VAL A 233 16.42 -15.85 8.25
N ASN A 234 16.71 -15.25 7.11
CA ASN A 234 16.83 -15.93 5.82
C ASN A 234 18.13 -15.49 5.12
N PRO A 235 19.21 -16.26 5.27
CA PRO A 235 20.51 -15.91 4.71
C PRO A 235 20.55 -15.92 3.17
N LEU A 236 19.58 -16.57 2.51
CA LEU A 236 19.52 -16.65 1.04
C LEU A 236 18.89 -15.39 0.42
N THR A 237 18.25 -14.51 1.18
CA THR A 237 17.67 -13.28 0.64
C THR A 237 18.77 -12.40 0.01
N GLY A 238 18.60 -12.08 -1.29
CA GLY A 238 19.57 -11.33 -2.10
C GLY A 238 20.74 -12.19 -2.59
N MET A 239 20.63 -13.52 -2.52
CA MET A 239 21.61 -14.51 -2.99
C MET A 239 20.91 -15.67 -3.72
N GLU A 240 19.78 -15.39 -4.35
CA GLU A 240 18.91 -16.40 -4.95
C GLU A 240 19.55 -17.13 -6.13
N ASP A 241 20.63 -16.56 -6.71
CA ASP A 241 21.37 -17.09 -7.86
C ASP A 241 22.60 -17.92 -7.45
N GLU A 242 22.90 -18.06 -6.14
CA GLU A 242 24.00 -18.87 -5.60
C GLU A 242 23.49 -20.25 -5.13
#